data_bea901bb21bd85e1c84dbcd53e90ab94
#
_entry.id   bea901bb21bd85e1c84dbcd53e90ab94
#
_cell.length_a   1.000
_cell.length_b   1.000
_cell.length_c   1.000
_cell.angle_alpha   90.00
_cell.angle_beta   90.00
_cell.angle_gamma   90.00
#
_symmetry.space_group_name_H-M   'P 1'
#
loop_
_entity.id
_entity.type
_entity.pdbx_description
1 polymer ?
#
loop_
_entity_poly.entity_id
_entity_poly.type
_entity_poly.pdbx_seq_one_letter_code
_entity_poly.pdbx_strand_id
1 'polypeptide(L)'
;MNSAVKLLDKSAEKFGDKIAITDEFGEISFNQLKDKSLRVGTGILNYSSRTGEISPVIVYLDKSINCIISFMGTLYSGNPYVPVAADIPMQRLEKIISNLNPEFIITDSKKIEKLCDIDLNVTTPLLFDDLVQCDADEEKVYNKLNKVIDTDPIYIMYTSGSTGTPKGVTVSHKGVIDYVQWTSTTFGINETDILANQAPFYFDNSIFDIYGMLITGAKMMIIPEVLFNFQSKLPEFLKDNNVTTIFWVPTVIINVANTGELEKYSLPSLKRVLFCGEVMPNTQLNIWRRALPDVQYANLYGPTEITDVCSYYIVDREFEDHDSLPIGKACENMRILILNDDNKQAGVGEKGELCVVGSGVALGYWNNPEQTNKAFMQNPINKKYNEWLYRTGDIAYIDDRGFIMYCGRKDHQIKIKGNRVELGEIETAAMCIEDVQNVCAIFDEANERIVLFIESESESEFKRRLVNKELLKYIPKYMLPSQLEVMKNLPHTANDKIDRVTLKKMLTQ
;
A
#
# COMPACT_ATOMS: atom_id res chain seq x y z
N MET A 1 4.77 -5.20 -24.04
CA MET A 1 4.69 -6.30 -23.04
C MET A 1 3.27 -6.34 -22.56
N ASN A 2 2.62 -7.50 -22.59
CA ASN A 2 1.20 -7.63 -22.24
C ASN A 2 0.95 -8.07 -20.77
N SER A 3 1.98 -8.55 -20.05
CA SER A 3 1.89 -8.91 -18.64
C SER A 3 3.20 -8.59 -17.92
N ALA A 4 3.11 -8.06 -16.70
CA ALA A 4 4.26 -7.70 -15.88
C ALA A 4 5.06 -8.93 -15.41
N VAL A 5 4.48 -10.14 -15.36
CA VAL A 5 5.23 -11.35 -15.02
C VAL A 5 6.32 -11.67 -16.05
N LYS A 6 6.18 -11.20 -17.30
CA LYS A 6 7.24 -11.32 -18.32
C LYS A 6 8.51 -10.53 -18.01
N LEU A 7 8.49 -9.64 -17.01
CA LEU A 7 9.70 -9.06 -16.45
C LEU A 7 10.56 -10.12 -15.76
N LEU A 8 9.93 -11.07 -15.06
CA LEU A 8 10.63 -12.23 -14.46
C LEU A 8 11.26 -13.11 -15.53
N ASP A 9 10.54 -13.39 -16.64
CA ASP A 9 11.10 -14.17 -17.76
C ASP A 9 12.39 -13.54 -18.30
N LYS A 10 12.36 -12.21 -18.55
CA LYS A 10 13.53 -11.47 -19.05
C LYS A 10 14.68 -11.44 -18.06
N SER A 11 14.39 -11.25 -16.77
CA SER A 11 15.44 -11.24 -15.75
C SER A 11 16.02 -12.64 -15.49
N ALA A 12 15.21 -13.69 -15.56
CA ALA A 12 15.70 -15.07 -15.50
C ALA A 12 16.60 -15.41 -16.71
N GLU A 13 16.22 -14.95 -17.92
CA GLU A 13 17.05 -15.12 -19.12
C GLU A 13 18.41 -14.40 -18.99
N LYS A 14 18.41 -13.17 -18.47
CA LYS A 14 19.61 -12.33 -18.42
C LYS A 14 20.49 -12.58 -17.18
N PHE A 15 19.88 -12.87 -16.03
CA PHE A 15 20.50 -12.92 -14.72
C PHE A 15 20.19 -14.21 -13.95
N GLY A 16 19.90 -15.31 -14.63
CA GLY A 16 19.29 -16.53 -14.08
C GLY A 16 19.84 -17.03 -12.75
N ASP A 17 21.15 -17.14 -12.63
CA ASP A 17 21.81 -17.67 -11.41
C ASP A 17 22.06 -16.61 -10.33
N LYS A 18 21.83 -15.34 -10.66
CA LYS A 18 21.94 -14.27 -9.68
C LYS A 18 20.83 -14.36 -8.64
N ILE A 19 21.18 -14.11 -7.37
CA ILE A 19 20.20 -14.02 -6.29
C ILE A 19 19.25 -12.85 -6.57
N ALA A 20 17.98 -13.17 -6.69
CA ALA A 20 16.90 -12.21 -6.88
C ALA A 20 16.38 -11.68 -5.54
N ILE A 21 16.13 -12.58 -4.58
CA ILE A 21 15.52 -12.24 -3.29
C ILE A 21 16.29 -12.94 -2.17
N THR A 22 16.45 -12.22 -1.07
CA THR A 22 16.88 -12.77 0.23
C THR A 22 15.87 -12.39 1.29
N ASP A 23 15.49 -13.33 2.16
CA ASP A 23 14.73 -13.12 3.38
C ASP A 23 15.45 -13.75 4.59
N GLU A 24 14.80 -13.75 5.76
CA GLU A 24 15.37 -14.35 6.98
C GLU A 24 15.48 -15.89 6.92
N PHE A 25 14.84 -16.55 5.95
CA PHE A 25 14.81 -18.01 5.79
C PHE A 25 15.74 -18.51 4.70
N GLY A 26 16.24 -17.62 3.84
CA GLY A 26 17.17 -18.00 2.77
C GLY A 26 17.19 -17.03 1.59
N GLU A 27 17.60 -17.58 0.46
CA GLU A 27 17.72 -16.81 -0.78
C GLU A 27 17.25 -17.63 -2.00
N ILE A 28 16.87 -16.93 -3.05
CA ILE A 28 16.39 -17.54 -4.30
C ILE A 28 16.96 -16.79 -5.50
N SER A 29 17.45 -17.53 -6.52
CA SER A 29 17.88 -16.94 -7.79
C SER A 29 16.69 -16.63 -8.71
N PHE A 30 16.91 -15.83 -9.78
CA PHE A 30 15.88 -15.55 -10.77
C PHE A 30 15.37 -16.82 -11.46
N ASN A 31 16.23 -17.77 -11.78
CA ASN A 31 15.83 -19.06 -12.36
C ASN A 31 14.95 -19.87 -11.41
N GLN A 32 15.36 -19.95 -10.14
CA GLN A 32 14.59 -20.68 -9.12
C GLN A 32 13.23 -19.99 -8.84
N LEU A 33 13.22 -18.65 -8.82
CA LEU A 33 11.98 -17.89 -8.66
C LEU A 33 11.02 -18.17 -9.82
N LYS A 34 11.52 -18.16 -11.07
CA LYS A 34 10.73 -18.48 -12.26
C LYS A 34 10.20 -19.91 -12.21
N ASP A 35 11.06 -20.92 -11.97
CA ASP A 35 10.65 -22.33 -11.92
C ASP A 35 9.55 -22.57 -10.90
N LYS A 36 9.77 -22.12 -9.66
CA LYS A 36 8.76 -22.31 -8.59
C LYS A 36 7.45 -21.56 -8.91
N SER A 37 7.52 -20.38 -9.51
CA SER A 37 6.34 -19.63 -9.92
C SER A 37 5.57 -20.32 -11.06
N LEU A 38 6.27 -20.93 -12.01
CA LEU A 38 5.62 -21.74 -13.07
C LEU A 38 4.91 -22.95 -12.48
N ARG A 39 5.50 -23.65 -11.50
CA ARG A 39 4.87 -24.77 -10.77
C ARG A 39 3.58 -24.33 -10.08
N VAL A 40 3.63 -23.21 -9.34
CA VAL A 40 2.43 -22.62 -8.70
C VAL A 40 1.37 -22.25 -9.74
N GLY A 41 1.76 -21.59 -10.83
CA GLY A 41 0.84 -21.26 -11.92
C GLY A 41 0.20 -22.48 -12.57
N THR A 42 0.98 -23.54 -12.79
CA THR A 42 0.48 -24.82 -13.29
C THR A 42 -0.52 -25.44 -12.32
N GLY A 43 -0.18 -25.46 -11.02
CA GLY A 43 -1.07 -25.99 -9.98
C GLY A 43 -2.41 -25.26 -9.96
N ILE A 44 -2.41 -23.91 -9.99
CA ILE A 44 -3.66 -23.11 -10.06
C ILE A 44 -4.47 -23.51 -11.30
N LEU A 45 -3.84 -23.62 -12.47
CA LEU A 45 -4.52 -24.01 -13.71
C LEU A 45 -5.04 -25.45 -13.71
N ASN A 46 -4.42 -26.35 -12.94
CA ASN A 46 -4.87 -27.74 -12.81
C ASN A 46 -6.12 -27.86 -11.95
N TYR A 47 -6.23 -27.04 -10.91
CA TYR A 47 -7.36 -27.04 -10.00
C TYR A 47 -8.53 -26.17 -10.47
N SER A 48 -8.28 -25.20 -11.38
CA SER A 48 -9.31 -24.26 -11.81
C SER A 48 -10.43 -24.91 -12.61
N SER A 49 -11.65 -24.64 -12.19
CA SER A 49 -12.89 -24.98 -12.90
C SER A 49 -13.45 -23.82 -13.73
N ARG A 50 -12.99 -22.58 -13.47
CA ARG A 50 -13.47 -21.36 -14.16
C ARG A 50 -12.71 -21.16 -15.47
N THR A 51 -13.30 -21.62 -16.57
CA THR A 51 -12.70 -21.46 -17.90
C THR A 51 -13.05 -20.10 -18.50
N GLY A 52 -12.01 -19.34 -18.88
CA GLY A 52 -12.17 -18.09 -19.65
C GLY A 52 -12.41 -16.82 -18.83
N GLU A 53 -12.66 -16.90 -17.53
CA GLU A 53 -12.84 -15.76 -16.64
C GLU A 53 -11.56 -15.41 -15.90
N ILE A 54 -11.39 -14.11 -15.58
CA ILE A 54 -10.36 -13.65 -14.65
C ILE A 54 -10.87 -13.95 -13.23
N SER A 55 -10.13 -14.76 -12.48
CA SER A 55 -10.47 -15.14 -11.12
C SER A 55 -9.35 -14.75 -10.17
N PRO A 56 -9.53 -13.70 -9.34
CA PRO A 56 -8.52 -13.28 -8.39
C PRO A 56 -8.15 -14.42 -7.43
N VAL A 57 -6.87 -14.50 -7.06
CA VAL A 57 -6.36 -15.50 -6.10
C VAL A 57 -5.84 -14.78 -4.86
N ILE A 58 -6.41 -15.09 -3.71
CA ILE A 58 -5.93 -14.54 -2.43
C ILE A 58 -4.61 -15.23 -2.06
N VAL A 59 -3.63 -14.46 -1.60
CA VAL A 59 -2.37 -14.96 -1.03
C VAL A 59 -2.34 -14.61 0.46
N TYR A 60 -2.56 -15.63 1.29
CA TYR A 60 -2.61 -15.56 2.74
C TYR A 60 -1.41 -16.31 3.36
N LEU A 61 -0.25 -15.67 3.27
CA LEU A 61 1.04 -16.17 3.75
C LEU A 61 1.77 -15.11 4.57
N ASP A 62 2.77 -15.53 5.37
CA ASP A 62 3.69 -14.59 6.01
C ASP A 62 4.58 -13.92 4.95
N LYS A 63 4.96 -12.67 5.20
CA LYS A 63 5.86 -11.90 4.32
C LYS A 63 7.18 -12.63 4.11
N SER A 64 7.39 -13.16 2.91
CA SER A 64 8.55 -14.01 2.59
C SER A 64 8.72 -14.18 1.07
N ILE A 65 9.76 -14.86 0.66
CA ILE A 65 9.98 -15.34 -0.72
C ILE A 65 8.75 -16.11 -1.23
N ASN A 66 8.09 -16.91 -0.38
CA ASN A 66 6.91 -17.70 -0.77
C ASN A 66 5.73 -16.85 -1.23
N CYS A 67 5.53 -15.65 -0.64
CA CYS A 67 4.56 -14.69 -1.13
C CYS A 67 4.85 -14.28 -2.58
N ILE A 68 6.11 -13.95 -2.88
CA ILE A 68 6.50 -13.48 -4.22
C ILE A 68 6.36 -14.61 -5.25
N ILE A 69 6.74 -15.84 -4.89
CA ILE A 69 6.50 -17.03 -5.73
C ILE A 69 5.00 -17.18 -6.02
N SER A 70 4.14 -17.01 -4.99
CA SER A 70 2.69 -17.11 -5.13
C SER A 70 2.12 -15.99 -6.01
N PHE A 71 2.60 -14.75 -5.89
CA PHE A 71 2.18 -13.64 -6.74
C PHE A 71 2.54 -13.90 -8.21
N MET A 72 3.79 -14.26 -8.48
CA MET A 72 4.24 -14.55 -9.84
C MET A 72 3.53 -15.79 -10.41
N GLY A 73 3.34 -16.85 -9.59
CA GLY A 73 2.59 -18.04 -10.01
C GLY A 73 1.13 -17.73 -10.34
N THR A 74 0.48 -16.88 -9.54
CA THR A 74 -0.88 -16.39 -9.84
C THR A 74 -0.91 -15.65 -11.18
N LEU A 75 0.06 -14.77 -11.44
CA LEU A 75 0.15 -14.06 -12.71
C LEU A 75 0.44 -14.99 -13.89
N TYR A 76 1.24 -16.04 -13.71
CA TYR A 76 1.44 -17.09 -14.72
C TYR A 76 0.17 -17.88 -15.02
N SER A 77 -0.75 -18.00 -14.05
CA SER A 77 -2.07 -18.58 -14.30
C SER A 77 -3.03 -17.63 -15.04
N GLY A 78 -2.60 -16.39 -15.34
CA GLY A 78 -3.40 -15.36 -15.99
C GLY A 78 -4.44 -14.69 -15.09
N ASN A 79 -4.23 -14.73 -13.77
CA ASN A 79 -5.13 -14.17 -12.76
C ASN A 79 -4.42 -13.10 -11.92
N PRO A 80 -5.13 -12.08 -11.39
CA PRO A 80 -4.57 -11.12 -10.46
C PRO A 80 -4.40 -11.73 -9.06
N TYR A 81 -3.33 -11.37 -8.37
CA TYR A 81 -3.14 -11.76 -6.97
C TYR A 81 -3.75 -10.72 -6.01
N VAL A 82 -4.17 -11.21 -4.84
CA VAL A 82 -4.76 -10.40 -3.78
C VAL A 82 -4.01 -10.67 -2.48
N PRO A 83 -3.03 -9.85 -2.12
CA PRO A 83 -2.27 -10.04 -0.90
C PRO A 83 -3.09 -9.62 0.31
N VAL A 84 -3.06 -10.42 1.36
CA VAL A 84 -3.68 -10.10 2.64
C VAL A 84 -2.68 -10.24 3.79
N ALA A 85 -2.88 -9.46 4.85
CA ALA A 85 -2.02 -9.53 6.03
C ALA A 85 -2.08 -10.91 6.69
N ALA A 86 -0.95 -11.41 7.18
CA ALA A 86 -0.88 -12.71 7.86
C ALA A 86 -1.66 -12.75 9.18
N ASP A 87 -1.86 -11.59 9.80
CA ASP A 87 -2.63 -11.39 11.03
C ASP A 87 -3.99 -10.71 10.80
N ILE A 88 -4.50 -10.78 9.55
CA ILE A 88 -5.80 -10.19 9.19
C ILE A 88 -6.90 -10.72 10.11
N PRO A 89 -7.78 -9.84 10.65
CA PRO A 89 -8.97 -10.29 11.36
C PRO A 89 -9.84 -11.21 10.47
N MET A 90 -10.28 -12.36 10.99
CA MET A 90 -11.01 -13.34 10.19
C MET A 90 -12.30 -12.78 9.59
N GLN A 91 -13.03 -11.96 10.34
CA GLN A 91 -14.24 -11.28 9.82
C GLN A 91 -13.94 -10.28 8.70
N ARG A 92 -12.74 -9.66 8.71
CA ARG A 92 -12.30 -8.82 7.60
C ARG A 92 -11.95 -9.65 6.38
N LEU A 93 -11.30 -10.80 6.56
CA LEU A 93 -11.00 -11.74 5.48
C LEU A 93 -12.28 -12.27 4.84
N GLU A 94 -13.28 -12.64 5.65
CA GLU A 94 -14.59 -13.07 5.19
C GLU A 94 -15.29 -12.02 4.32
N LYS A 95 -15.27 -10.75 4.74
CA LYS A 95 -15.79 -9.62 3.93
C LYS A 95 -15.04 -9.47 2.60
N ILE A 96 -13.72 -9.65 2.60
CA ILE A 96 -12.90 -9.61 1.38
C ILE A 96 -13.27 -10.78 0.46
N ILE A 97 -13.37 -12.00 0.97
CA ILE A 97 -13.77 -13.19 0.21
C ILE A 97 -15.15 -12.98 -0.39
N SER A 98 -16.11 -12.52 0.39
CA SER A 98 -17.48 -12.24 -0.07
C SER A 98 -17.54 -11.20 -1.19
N ASN A 99 -16.76 -10.11 -1.08
CA ASN A 99 -16.69 -9.09 -2.14
C ASN A 99 -15.94 -9.57 -3.38
N LEU A 100 -14.83 -10.30 -3.19
CA LEU A 100 -13.91 -10.71 -4.23
C LEU A 100 -14.47 -11.91 -5.03
N ASN A 101 -15.15 -12.84 -4.35
CA ASN A 101 -15.63 -14.12 -4.87
C ASN A 101 -14.51 -14.92 -5.59
N PRO A 102 -13.34 -15.15 -4.94
CA PRO A 102 -12.19 -15.79 -5.55
C PRO A 102 -12.43 -17.30 -5.71
N GLU A 103 -11.75 -17.94 -6.66
CA GLU A 103 -11.75 -19.39 -6.77
C GLU A 103 -10.80 -20.03 -5.75
N PHE A 104 -9.66 -19.37 -5.49
CA PHE A 104 -8.62 -19.93 -4.64
C PHE A 104 -8.08 -18.93 -3.59
N ILE A 105 -7.63 -19.50 -2.49
CA ILE A 105 -6.77 -18.87 -1.49
C ILE A 105 -5.52 -19.71 -1.29
N ILE A 106 -4.34 -19.16 -1.62
CA ILE A 106 -3.05 -19.81 -1.36
C ILE A 106 -2.67 -19.54 0.10
N THR A 107 -2.39 -20.59 0.84
CA THR A 107 -2.08 -20.51 2.28
C THR A 107 -1.07 -21.58 2.70
N ASP A 108 -0.70 -21.59 3.97
CA ASP A 108 0.17 -22.60 4.59
C ASP A 108 -0.62 -23.51 5.55
N SER A 109 0.04 -24.58 6.02
CA SER A 109 -0.55 -25.57 6.94
C SER A 109 -0.96 -25.00 8.28
N LYS A 110 -0.37 -23.85 8.72
CA LYS A 110 -0.73 -23.20 9.99
C LYS A 110 -1.96 -22.31 9.86
N LYS A 111 -2.10 -21.64 8.72
CA LYS A 111 -3.18 -20.67 8.48
C LYS A 111 -4.44 -21.33 7.95
N ILE A 112 -4.34 -22.51 7.31
CA ILE A 112 -5.50 -23.23 6.80
C ILE A 112 -6.50 -23.59 7.92
N GLU A 113 -6.02 -23.88 9.12
CA GLU A 113 -6.88 -24.17 10.27
C GLU A 113 -7.77 -22.97 10.63
N LYS A 114 -7.25 -21.74 10.53
CA LYS A 114 -7.99 -20.50 10.80
C LYS A 114 -9.10 -20.25 9.77
N LEU A 115 -8.94 -20.76 8.55
CA LEU A 115 -9.95 -20.62 7.48
C LEU A 115 -11.18 -21.47 7.74
N CYS A 116 -11.10 -22.47 8.63
CA CYS A 116 -12.28 -23.28 9.01
C CYS A 116 -13.31 -22.49 9.84
N ASP A 117 -12.93 -21.34 10.40
CA ASP A 117 -13.78 -20.53 11.28
C ASP A 117 -14.61 -19.48 10.50
N ILE A 118 -14.47 -19.40 9.18
CA ILE A 118 -15.16 -18.41 8.33
C ILE A 118 -15.83 -19.07 7.13
N ASP A 119 -16.84 -18.39 6.58
CA ASP A 119 -17.48 -18.81 5.34
C ASP A 119 -16.57 -18.50 4.13
N LEU A 120 -16.04 -19.56 3.52
CA LEU A 120 -15.22 -19.45 2.31
C LEU A 120 -16.06 -19.38 1.03
N ASN A 121 -17.38 -19.48 1.11
CA ASN A 121 -18.27 -19.59 -0.06
C ASN A 121 -17.79 -20.71 -1.02
N VAL A 122 -17.41 -20.31 -2.25
CA VAL A 122 -16.89 -21.22 -3.29
C VAL A 122 -15.37 -21.29 -3.35
N THR A 123 -14.69 -20.60 -2.42
CA THR A 123 -13.23 -20.49 -2.41
C THR A 123 -12.56 -21.75 -1.88
N THR A 124 -11.62 -22.29 -2.64
CA THR A 124 -10.86 -23.48 -2.27
C THR A 124 -9.49 -23.10 -1.73
N PRO A 125 -9.12 -23.47 -0.50
CA PRO A 125 -7.76 -23.33 0.00
C PRO A 125 -6.79 -24.24 -0.75
N LEU A 126 -5.65 -23.68 -1.19
CA LEU A 126 -4.54 -24.40 -1.79
C LEU A 126 -3.29 -24.23 -0.91
N LEU A 127 -2.65 -25.35 -0.56
CA LEU A 127 -1.39 -25.28 0.19
C LEU A 127 -0.26 -24.89 -0.73
N PHE A 128 0.52 -23.87 -0.33
CA PHE A 128 1.68 -23.42 -1.07
C PHE A 128 2.69 -24.56 -1.32
N ASP A 129 2.93 -25.40 -0.29
CA ASP A 129 3.87 -26.51 -0.37
C ASP A 129 3.44 -27.56 -1.41
N ASP A 130 2.16 -27.78 -1.60
CA ASP A 130 1.65 -28.69 -2.65
C ASP A 130 1.81 -28.05 -4.04
N LEU A 131 1.53 -26.76 -4.17
CA LEU A 131 1.64 -26.06 -5.46
C LEU A 131 3.08 -26.02 -6.00
N VAL A 132 4.08 -25.81 -5.15
CA VAL A 132 5.49 -25.76 -5.58
C VAL A 132 6.06 -27.14 -5.93
N GLN A 133 5.36 -28.23 -5.57
CA GLN A 133 5.71 -29.60 -5.94
C GLN A 133 5.06 -30.03 -7.27
N CYS A 134 4.12 -29.25 -7.81
CA CYS A 134 3.54 -29.57 -9.12
C CYS A 134 4.64 -29.59 -10.20
N ASP A 135 4.51 -30.48 -11.17
CA ASP A 135 5.37 -30.40 -12.36
C ASP A 135 4.99 -29.19 -13.20
N ALA A 136 5.99 -28.38 -13.57
CA ALA A 136 5.74 -27.19 -14.38
C ALA A 136 5.30 -27.57 -15.81
N ASP A 137 4.16 -27.06 -16.24
CA ASP A 137 3.65 -27.16 -17.62
C ASP A 137 3.74 -25.79 -18.27
N GLU A 138 4.90 -25.48 -18.83
CA GLU A 138 5.16 -24.19 -19.47
C GLU A 138 4.19 -23.93 -20.64
N GLU A 139 3.88 -24.94 -21.44
CA GLU A 139 2.98 -24.79 -22.59
C GLU A 139 1.60 -24.34 -22.13
N LYS A 140 1.04 -24.99 -21.11
CA LYS A 140 -0.26 -24.65 -20.53
C LYS A 140 -0.27 -23.22 -19.96
N VAL A 141 0.77 -22.87 -19.21
CA VAL A 141 0.94 -21.54 -18.58
C VAL A 141 1.04 -20.46 -19.65
N TYR A 142 1.94 -20.58 -20.63
CA TYR A 142 2.11 -19.57 -21.66
C TYR A 142 0.93 -19.48 -22.63
N ASN A 143 0.22 -20.58 -22.87
CA ASN A 143 -1.05 -20.55 -23.64
C ASN A 143 -2.13 -19.70 -22.95
N LYS A 144 -2.16 -19.71 -21.60
CA LYS A 144 -3.07 -18.84 -20.84
C LYS A 144 -2.54 -17.41 -20.79
N LEU A 145 -1.24 -17.21 -20.47
CA LEU A 145 -0.61 -15.90 -20.33
C LEU A 145 -0.64 -15.06 -21.63
N ASN A 146 -0.57 -15.72 -22.78
CA ASN A 146 -0.65 -15.05 -24.09
C ASN A 146 -2.03 -14.44 -24.40
N LYS A 147 -3.06 -14.82 -23.63
CA LYS A 147 -4.41 -14.22 -23.72
C LYS A 147 -4.58 -12.99 -22.83
N VAL A 148 -3.67 -12.79 -21.87
CA VAL A 148 -3.65 -11.62 -20.99
C VAL A 148 -3.26 -10.39 -21.81
N ILE A 149 -3.96 -9.28 -21.59
CA ILE A 149 -3.62 -7.97 -22.16
C ILE A 149 -3.16 -7.02 -21.04
N ASP A 150 -2.44 -5.96 -21.40
CA ASP A 150 -1.83 -5.07 -20.41
C ASP A 150 -2.83 -4.23 -19.60
N THR A 151 -4.08 -4.15 -20.06
CA THR A 151 -5.19 -3.53 -19.33
C THR A 151 -5.91 -4.48 -18.37
N ASP A 152 -5.57 -5.78 -18.38
CA ASP A 152 -6.10 -6.72 -17.40
C ASP A 152 -5.55 -6.42 -15.99
N PRO A 153 -6.29 -6.80 -14.92
CA PRO A 153 -5.83 -6.59 -13.56
C PRO A 153 -4.59 -7.45 -13.23
N ILE A 154 -3.63 -6.84 -12.54
CA ILE A 154 -2.43 -7.51 -12.04
C ILE A 154 -2.57 -7.87 -10.56
N TYR A 155 -3.12 -6.95 -9.78
CA TYR A 155 -3.41 -7.17 -8.37
C TYR A 155 -4.66 -6.41 -7.92
N ILE A 156 -5.19 -6.84 -6.79
CA ILE A 156 -6.26 -6.15 -6.07
C ILE A 156 -5.80 -5.97 -4.63
N MET A 157 -5.55 -4.73 -4.23
CA MET A 157 -5.16 -4.41 -2.85
C MET A 157 -6.32 -3.78 -2.09
N TYR A 158 -6.63 -4.33 -0.91
CA TYR A 158 -7.73 -3.87 -0.09
C TYR A 158 -7.31 -2.75 0.85
N THR A 159 -7.92 -1.59 0.66
CA THR A 159 -7.75 -0.42 1.53
C THR A 159 -8.95 -0.25 2.46
N SER A 160 -8.81 0.58 3.50
CA SER A 160 -9.91 0.97 4.37
C SER A 160 -11.01 1.69 3.58
N GLY A 161 -12.26 1.44 3.93
CA GLY A 161 -13.43 2.05 3.30
C GLY A 161 -14.21 2.91 4.27
N SER A 162 -14.65 4.08 3.84
CA SER A 162 -15.45 5.04 4.65
C SER A 162 -16.76 4.47 5.19
N THR A 163 -17.24 3.37 4.61
CA THR A 163 -18.46 2.66 5.02
C THR A 163 -18.20 1.45 5.91
N GLY A 164 -16.98 1.27 6.41
CA GLY A 164 -16.58 0.09 7.20
C GLY A 164 -16.40 -1.21 6.41
N THR A 165 -16.52 -1.14 5.08
CA THR A 165 -16.25 -2.28 4.19
C THR A 165 -14.97 -2.00 3.41
N PRO A 166 -13.98 -2.93 3.42
CA PRO A 166 -12.76 -2.76 2.65
C PRO A 166 -13.02 -2.59 1.15
N LYS A 167 -12.24 -1.74 0.48
CA LYS A 167 -12.33 -1.50 -0.97
C LYS A 167 -11.14 -2.16 -1.68
N GLY A 168 -11.40 -3.03 -2.64
CA GLY A 168 -10.37 -3.68 -3.46
C GLY A 168 -9.94 -2.81 -4.64
N VAL A 169 -8.85 -2.07 -4.51
CA VAL A 169 -8.28 -1.26 -5.60
C VAL A 169 -7.70 -2.18 -6.66
N THR A 170 -8.22 -2.11 -7.87
CA THR A 170 -7.86 -2.98 -8.98
C THR A 170 -6.90 -2.26 -9.92
N VAL A 171 -5.66 -2.71 -9.97
CA VAL A 171 -4.58 -2.11 -10.78
C VAL A 171 -4.28 -2.98 -11.98
N SER A 172 -3.95 -2.36 -13.12
CA SER A 172 -3.63 -3.05 -14.37
C SER A 172 -2.14 -3.39 -14.50
N HIS A 173 -1.81 -4.40 -15.31
CA HIS A 173 -0.42 -4.68 -15.71
C HIS A 173 0.27 -3.46 -16.30
N LYS A 174 -0.42 -2.69 -17.12
CA LYS A 174 0.10 -1.46 -17.75
C LYS A 174 0.54 -0.45 -16.70
N GLY A 175 -0.29 -0.20 -15.67
CA GLY A 175 0.04 0.74 -14.59
C GLY A 175 1.35 0.36 -13.91
N VAL A 176 1.53 -0.92 -13.54
CA VAL A 176 2.75 -1.39 -12.88
C VAL A 176 3.96 -1.34 -13.81
N ILE A 177 3.84 -1.75 -15.08
CA ILE A 177 4.95 -1.71 -16.06
C ILE A 177 5.44 -0.27 -16.25
N ASP A 178 4.53 0.68 -16.45
CA ASP A 178 4.86 2.10 -16.60
C ASP A 178 5.51 2.67 -15.33
N TYR A 179 4.95 2.33 -14.17
CA TYR A 179 5.46 2.77 -12.87
C TYR A 179 6.91 2.32 -12.65
N VAL A 180 7.21 1.03 -12.82
CA VAL A 180 8.57 0.53 -12.55
C VAL A 180 9.58 0.92 -13.64
N GLN A 181 9.13 1.16 -14.87
CA GLN A 181 9.97 1.74 -15.90
C GLN A 181 10.37 3.17 -15.56
N TRP A 182 9.40 3.98 -15.11
CA TRP A 182 9.64 5.35 -14.65
C TRP A 182 10.59 5.37 -13.45
N THR A 183 10.34 4.58 -12.39
CA THR A 183 11.17 4.58 -11.19
C THR A 183 12.59 4.14 -11.48
N SER A 184 12.78 3.06 -12.26
CA SER A 184 14.12 2.57 -12.60
C SER A 184 14.92 3.59 -13.42
N THR A 185 14.27 4.28 -14.35
CA THR A 185 14.92 5.31 -15.17
C THR A 185 15.24 6.57 -14.36
N THR A 186 14.26 7.08 -13.62
CA THR A 186 14.38 8.36 -12.87
C THR A 186 15.41 8.27 -11.76
N PHE A 187 15.46 7.14 -11.06
CA PHE A 187 16.38 6.94 -9.95
C PHE A 187 17.64 6.15 -10.34
N GLY A 188 17.78 5.75 -11.61
CA GLY A 188 18.96 5.05 -12.13
C GLY A 188 19.18 3.70 -11.46
N ILE A 189 18.10 2.94 -11.16
CA ILE A 189 18.18 1.61 -10.56
C ILE A 189 18.61 0.60 -11.62
N ASN A 190 19.55 -0.26 -11.30
CA ASN A 190 20.11 -1.24 -12.21
C ASN A 190 20.43 -2.57 -11.50
N GLU A 191 20.99 -3.52 -12.24
CA GLU A 191 21.29 -4.86 -11.75
C GLU A 191 22.28 -4.93 -10.59
N THR A 192 23.05 -3.89 -10.32
CA THR A 192 24.01 -3.88 -9.20
C THR A 192 23.38 -3.40 -7.89
N ASP A 193 22.13 -2.93 -7.93
CA ASP A 193 21.46 -2.39 -6.77
C ASP A 193 20.88 -3.49 -5.87
N ILE A 194 20.75 -3.15 -4.58
CA ILE A 194 20.08 -3.95 -3.55
C ILE A 194 18.98 -3.11 -2.95
N LEU A 195 17.73 -3.51 -3.20
CA LEU A 195 16.52 -2.85 -2.73
C LEU A 195 16.10 -3.46 -1.40
N ALA A 196 16.03 -2.69 -0.32
CA ALA A 196 15.63 -3.21 0.99
C ALA A 196 14.15 -2.93 1.26
N ASN A 197 13.34 -3.98 1.12
CA ASN A 197 11.90 -3.91 1.24
C ASN A 197 11.45 -3.77 2.70
N GLN A 198 10.81 -2.64 3.02
CA GLN A 198 10.16 -2.37 4.28
C GLN A 198 8.67 -2.68 4.23
N ALA A 199 7.98 -2.24 3.18
CA ALA A 199 6.53 -2.29 3.08
C ALA A 199 5.99 -3.72 3.19
N PRO A 200 4.90 -3.94 3.95
CA PRO A 200 4.13 -5.17 3.85
C PRO A 200 3.64 -5.40 2.41
N PHE A 201 3.54 -6.65 1.98
CA PHE A 201 3.19 -6.96 0.59
C PHE A 201 1.73 -6.68 0.22
N TYR A 202 0.88 -6.41 1.21
CA TYR A 202 -0.50 -5.95 1.00
C TYR A 202 -0.62 -4.41 0.91
N PHE A 203 0.51 -3.69 0.87
CA PHE A 203 0.61 -2.26 0.54
C PHE A 203 1.32 -2.04 -0.78
N ASP A 204 0.86 -1.04 -1.54
CA ASP A 204 1.34 -0.68 -2.86
C ASP A 204 2.80 -0.24 -2.91
N ASN A 205 3.34 0.36 -1.85
CA ASN A 205 4.78 0.67 -1.77
C ASN A 205 5.68 -0.57 -2.03
N SER A 206 5.19 -1.79 -1.77
CA SER A 206 5.94 -3.02 -2.05
C SER A 206 6.16 -3.27 -3.55
N ILE A 207 5.33 -2.68 -4.40
CA ILE A 207 5.40 -2.82 -5.86
C ILE A 207 6.69 -2.25 -6.42
N PHE A 208 7.20 -1.16 -5.81
CA PHE A 208 8.51 -0.61 -6.14
C PHE A 208 9.62 -1.67 -6.03
N ASP A 209 9.71 -2.35 -4.88
CA ASP A 209 10.78 -3.31 -4.62
C ASP A 209 10.61 -4.58 -5.49
N ILE A 210 9.37 -5.13 -5.53
CA ILE A 210 9.09 -6.38 -6.24
C ILE A 210 9.33 -6.24 -7.74
N TYR A 211 8.67 -5.28 -8.38
CA TYR A 211 8.76 -5.13 -9.84
C TYR A 211 9.99 -4.33 -10.27
N GLY A 212 10.53 -3.47 -9.39
CA GLY A 212 11.82 -2.82 -9.59
C GLY A 212 12.95 -3.85 -9.69
N MET A 213 12.99 -4.86 -8.82
CA MET A 213 13.88 -5.99 -8.92
C MET A 213 13.69 -6.75 -10.25
N LEU A 214 12.43 -7.02 -10.63
CA LEU A 214 12.14 -7.79 -11.84
C LEU A 214 12.52 -7.07 -13.14
N ILE A 215 12.38 -5.74 -13.21
CA ILE A 215 12.70 -4.99 -14.45
C ILE A 215 14.20 -4.75 -14.60
N THR A 216 14.93 -4.60 -13.50
CA THR A 216 16.34 -4.18 -13.52
C THR A 216 17.33 -5.34 -13.34
N GLY A 217 16.88 -6.46 -12.78
CA GLY A 217 17.77 -7.53 -12.31
C GLY A 217 18.48 -7.18 -10.99
N ALA A 218 18.04 -6.13 -10.26
CA ALA A 218 18.49 -5.82 -8.92
C ALA A 218 18.18 -6.97 -7.94
N LYS A 219 18.82 -6.97 -6.77
CA LYS A 219 18.47 -7.89 -5.68
C LYS A 219 17.44 -7.20 -4.78
N MET A 220 16.40 -7.91 -4.36
CA MET A 220 15.50 -7.47 -3.31
C MET A 220 15.86 -8.18 -1.99
N MET A 221 15.97 -7.39 -0.92
CA MET A 221 16.16 -7.90 0.42
C MET A 221 14.92 -7.61 1.25
N ILE A 222 14.25 -8.65 1.73
CA ILE A 222 13.11 -8.53 2.63
C ILE A 222 13.66 -8.32 4.04
N ILE A 223 13.42 -7.12 4.60
CA ILE A 223 13.87 -6.81 5.96
C ILE A 223 13.02 -7.60 6.96
N PRO A 224 13.64 -8.32 7.93
CA PRO A 224 12.90 -9.00 8.99
C PRO A 224 12.00 -8.03 9.76
N GLU A 225 10.71 -8.38 9.92
CA GLU A 225 9.72 -7.50 10.56
C GLU A 225 10.10 -7.12 11.99
N VAL A 226 10.82 -7.99 12.71
CA VAL A 226 11.30 -7.73 14.07
C VAL A 226 12.19 -6.49 14.16
N LEU A 227 12.95 -6.15 13.09
CA LEU A 227 13.83 -4.98 13.07
C LEU A 227 13.06 -3.66 13.11
N PHE A 228 11.79 -3.63 12.67
CA PHE A 228 10.95 -2.44 12.79
C PHE A 228 10.47 -2.17 14.23
N ASN A 229 10.61 -3.15 15.14
CA ASN A 229 10.46 -2.96 16.58
C ASN A 229 11.76 -2.47 17.24
N PHE A 230 12.91 -2.67 16.58
CA PHE A 230 14.25 -2.29 17.06
C PHE A 230 14.97 -1.44 16.01
N GLN A 231 14.38 -0.31 15.67
CA GLN A 231 14.80 0.52 14.51
C GLN A 231 16.22 1.08 14.63
N SER A 232 16.79 1.14 15.84
CA SER A 232 18.21 1.45 16.07
C SER A 232 19.18 0.46 15.39
N LYS A 233 18.71 -0.74 15.05
CA LYS A 233 19.51 -1.76 14.34
C LYS A 233 19.39 -1.68 12.81
N LEU A 234 18.49 -0.87 12.28
CA LEU A 234 18.34 -0.73 10.82
C LEU A 234 19.60 -0.18 10.13
N PRO A 235 20.32 0.84 10.64
CA PRO A 235 21.57 1.29 10.01
C PRO A 235 22.64 0.20 9.93
N GLU A 236 22.80 -0.63 10.97
CA GLU A 236 23.68 -1.78 10.97
C GLU A 236 23.28 -2.80 9.90
N PHE A 237 21.97 -3.14 9.84
CA PHE A 237 21.44 -4.05 8.82
C PHE A 237 21.69 -3.53 7.39
N LEU A 238 21.44 -2.24 7.13
CA LEU A 238 21.69 -1.64 5.81
C LEU A 238 23.16 -1.74 5.41
N LYS A 239 24.08 -1.50 6.36
CA LYS A 239 25.52 -1.61 6.16
C LYS A 239 25.94 -3.04 5.85
N ASP A 240 25.57 -3.99 6.71
CA ASP A 240 26.01 -5.39 6.64
C ASP A 240 25.53 -6.08 5.35
N ASN A 241 24.40 -5.64 4.83
CA ASN A 241 23.81 -6.15 3.60
C ASN A 241 24.11 -5.31 2.35
N ASN A 242 24.97 -4.29 2.45
CA ASN A 242 25.35 -3.40 1.36
C ASN A 242 24.15 -2.82 0.59
N VAL A 243 23.08 -2.45 1.32
CA VAL A 243 21.86 -1.90 0.73
C VAL A 243 22.17 -0.62 -0.03
N THR A 244 21.61 -0.49 -1.24
CA THR A 244 21.84 0.67 -2.10
C THR A 244 20.64 1.60 -2.19
N THR A 245 19.45 1.07 -1.99
CA THR A 245 18.20 1.84 -2.14
C THR A 245 17.19 1.40 -1.10
N ILE A 246 16.57 2.37 -0.45
CA ILE A 246 15.40 2.17 0.41
C ILE A 246 14.24 3.01 -0.11
N PHE A 247 13.03 2.42 -0.08
CA PHE A 247 11.76 3.10 -0.33
C PHE A 247 10.83 2.80 0.83
N TRP A 248 10.84 3.71 1.82
CA TRP A 248 10.19 3.50 3.10
C TRP A 248 9.16 4.58 3.42
N VAL A 249 8.25 4.27 4.32
CA VAL A 249 7.34 5.29 4.85
C VAL A 249 8.10 6.27 5.74
N PRO A 250 7.74 7.57 5.76
CA PRO A 250 8.37 8.58 6.60
C PRO A 250 8.51 8.20 8.07
N THR A 251 7.51 7.57 8.67
CA THR A 251 7.57 7.11 10.07
C THR A 251 8.83 6.28 10.37
N VAL A 252 9.23 5.36 9.49
CA VAL A 252 10.44 4.53 9.72
C VAL A 252 11.70 5.39 9.60
N ILE A 253 11.77 6.27 8.60
CA ILE A 253 12.90 7.19 8.39
C ILE A 253 13.05 8.16 9.58
N ILE A 254 11.96 8.73 10.06
CA ILE A 254 11.89 9.60 11.25
C ILE A 254 12.43 8.87 12.48
N ASN A 255 11.94 7.67 12.72
CA ASN A 255 12.34 6.90 13.89
C ASN A 255 13.83 6.54 13.86
N VAL A 256 14.36 6.12 12.70
CA VAL A 256 15.80 5.87 12.54
C VAL A 256 16.61 7.13 12.83
N ALA A 257 16.20 8.29 12.29
CA ALA A 257 16.86 9.57 12.57
C ALA A 257 16.90 9.87 14.08
N ASN A 258 15.76 9.67 14.76
CA ASN A 258 15.61 9.96 16.18
C ASN A 258 16.41 9.00 17.11
N THR A 259 16.87 7.85 16.61
CA THR A 259 17.73 6.95 17.41
C THR A 259 19.14 7.51 17.62
N GLY A 260 19.60 8.45 16.79
CA GLY A 260 20.98 8.95 16.78
C GLY A 260 22.02 7.92 16.29
N GLU A 261 21.58 6.79 15.72
CA GLU A 261 22.49 5.73 15.26
C GLU A 261 23.08 6.01 13.88
N LEU A 262 22.42 6.84 13.04
CA LEU A 262 22.90 7.14 11.69
C LEU A 262 24.33 7.71 11.66
N GLU A 263 24.68 8.53 12.65
CA GLU A 263 26.03 9.14 12.74
C GLU A 263 27.13 8.12 13.11
N LYS A 264 26.74 6.96 13.67
CA LYS A 264 27.67 5.93 14.09
C LYS A 264 28.02 4.95 12.97
N TYR A 265 27.20 4.87 11.93
CA TYR A 265 27.37 3.94 10.82
C TYR A 265 27.71 4.67 9.52
N SER A 266 28.81 4.28 8.90
CA SER A 266 29.06 4.62 7.50
C SER A 266 28.25 3.67 6.61
N LEU A 267 27.45 4.24 5.68
CA LEU A 267 26.63 3.50 4.73
C LEU A 267 27.10 3.79 3.29
N PRO A 268 28.33 3.38 2.91
CA PRO A 268 28.93 3.78 1.64
C PRO A 268 28.21 3.19 0.42
N SER A 269 27.43 2.13 0.61
CA SER A 269 26.66 1.50 -0.46
C SER A 269 25.32 2.21 -0.71
N LEU A 270 24.79 2.95 0.27
CA LEU A 270 23.49 3.57 0.16
C LEU A 270 23.53 4.76 -0.81
N LYS A 271 22.77 4.69 -1.88
CA LYS A 271 22.72 5.69 -2.94
C LYS A 271 21.43 6.50 -2.90
N ARG A 272 20.32 5.89 -2.43
CA ARG A 272 18.97 6.49 -2.53
C ARG A 272 18.14 6.22 -1.28
N VAL A 273 17.52 7.28 -0.78
CA VAL A 273 16.50 7.23 0.27
C VAL A 273 15.22 7.87 -0.29
N LEU A 274 14.29 7.04 -0.67
CA LEU A 274 13.00 7.42 -1.23
C LEU A 274 11.93 7.22 -0.14
N PHE A 275 10.96 8.13 -0.07
CA PHE A 275 9.91 8.02 0.94
C PHE A 275 8.55 8.47 0.39
N CYS A 276 7.50 7.77 0.79
CA CYS A 276 6.13 8.00 0.37
C CYS A 276 5.14 7.65 1.48
N GLY A 277 3.96 8.24 1.42
CA GLY A 277 2.83 7.81 2.23
C GLY A 277 2.44 8.77 3.35
N GLU A 278 3.37 9.57 3.86
CA GLU A 278 3.13 10.53 4.94
C GLU A 278 3.91 11.82 4.69
N VAL A 279 3.61 12.86 5.48
CA VAL A 279 4.41 14.08 5.46
C VAL A 279 5.76 13.81 6.11
N MET A 280 6.86 14.15 5.42
CA MET A 280 8.21 14.02 5.95
C MET A 280 8.65 15.36 6.59
N PRO A 281 8.91 15.41 7.93
CA PRO A 281 9.44 16.60 8.58
C PRO A 281 10.88 16.89 8.14
N ASN A 282 11.18 18.15 7.86
CA ASN A 282 12.53 18.54 7.43
C ASN A 282 13.58 18.36 8.52
N THR A 283 13.23 18.47 9.79
CA THR A 283 14.14 18.22 10.92
C THR A 283 14.80 16.83 10.80
N GLN A 284 13.99 15.78 10.61
CA GLN A 284 14.51 14.41 10.48
C GLN A 284 15.16 14.14 9.12
N LEU A 285 14.62 14.73 8.06
CA LEU A 285 15.26 14.66 6.74
C LEU A 285 16.66 15.30 6.77
N ASN A 286 16.83 16.43 7.45
CA ASN A 286 18.11 17.10 7.61
C ASN A 286 19.13 16.29 8.43
N ILE A 287 18.66 15.47 9.41
CA ILE A 287 19.54 14.51 10.11
C ILE A 287 20.12 13.49 9.12
N TRP A 288 19.29 12.87 8.30
CA TRP A 288 19.73 11.94 7.27
C TRP A 288 20.70 12.58 6.29
N ARG A 289 20.38 13.78 5.80
CA ARG A 289 21.21 14.50 4.80
C ARG A 289 22.57 14.92 5.36
N ARG A 290 22.64 15.30 6.64
CA ARG A 290 23.93 15.59 7.29
C ARG A 290 24.78 14.34 7.48
N ALA A 291 24.15 13.24 7.88
CA ALA A 291 24.85 11.97 8.09
C ALA A 291 25.32 11.35 6.75
N LEU A 292 24.55 11.49 5.69
CA LEU A 292 24.76 10.86 4.39
C LEU A 292 24.58 11.89 3.23
N PRO A 293 25.51 12.85 3.07
CA PRO A 293 25.34 13.96 2.13
C PRO A 293 25.36 13.58 0.65
N ASP A 294 25.98 12.45 0.29
CA ASP A 294 26.09 11.98 -1.10
C ASP A 294 24.90 11.13 -1.54
N VAL A 295 23.94 10.88 -0.65
CA VAL A 295 22.74 10.10 -0.95
C VAL A 295 21.68 10.96 -1.61
N GLN A 296 21.02 10.42 -2.64
CA GLN A 296 19.86 11.04 -3.26
C GLN A 296 18.63 10.83 -2.39
N TYR A 297 17.94 11.92 -2.03
CA TYR A 297 16.68 11.90 -1.30
C TYR A 297 15.53 12.30 -2.21
N ALA A 298 14.38 11.60 -2.13
CA ALA A 298 13.21 12.00 -2.88
C ALA A 298 11.91 11.77 -2.09
N ASN A 299 11.06 12.80 -2.11
CA ASN A 299 9.69 12.76 -1.59
C ASN A 299 8.75 12.34 -2.73
N LEU A 300 8.07 11.22 -2.54
CA LEU A 300 7.13 10.65 -3.50
C LEU A 300 5.71 10.75 -2.93
N TYR A 301 4.74 10.92 -3.80
CA TYR A 301 3.33 11.03 -3.42
C TYR A 301 2.44 10.26 -4.37
N GLY A 302 1.50 9.53 -3.80
CA GLY A 302 0.38 8.92 -4.50
C GLY A 302 -0.50 8.09 -3.58
N PRO A 303 -1.78 7.91 -3.92
CA PRO A 303 -2.66 6.91 -3.33
C PRO A 303 -2.62 5.60 -4.11
N THR A 304 -3.11 4.52 -3.51
CA THR A 304 -3.16 3.18 -4.11
C THR A 304 -3.91 3.15 -5.45
N GLU A 305 -4.91 4.02 -5.62
CA GLU A 305 -5.74 4.13 -6.81
C GLU A 305 -5.02 4.69 -8.05
N ILE A 306 -3.73 5.05 -7.90
CA ILE A 306 -2.90 5.51 -9.04
C ILE A 306 -1.59 4.70 -9.18
N THR A 307 -1.56 3.49 -8.68
CA THR A 307 -0.40 2.61 -8.75
C THR A 307 0.80 3.19 -8.00
N ASP A 308 0.63 3.41 -6.67
CA ASP A 308 1.63 3.86 -5.69
C ASP A 308 2.03 5.34 -5.82
N VAL A 309 2.67 5.79 -6.91
CA VAL A 309 3.22 7.15 -7.00
C VAL A 309 2.79 7.87 -8.28
N CYS A 310 2.29 9.11 -8.14
CA CYS A 310 1.98 9.99 -9.29
C CYS A 310 2.79 11.28 -9.34
N SER A 311 3.43 11.66 -8.24
CA SER A 311 4.35 12.81 -8.23
C SER A 311 5.57 12.59 -7.35
N TYR A 312 6.64 13.31 -7.64
CA TYR A 312 7.89 13.20 -6.91
C TYR A 312 8.66 14.51 -6.87
N TYR A 313 9.43 14.69 -5.80
CA TYR A 313 10.38 15.79 -5.63
C TYR A 313 11.74 15.22 -5.22
N ILE A 314 12.77 15.40 -6.05
CA ILE A 314 14.16 15.13 -5.66
C ILE A 314 14.63 16.31 -4.81
N VAL A 315 15.10 16.02 -3.60
CA VAL A 315 15.51 17.04 -2.63
C VAL A 315 16.85 17.61 -3.06
N ASP A 316 16.83 18.73 -3.75
CA ASP A 316 17.98 19.38 -4.41
C ASP A 316 18.52 20.61 -3.66
N ARG A 317 17.86 21.02 -2.56
CA ARG A 317 18.26 22.16 -1.73
C ARG A 317 18.07 21.85 -0.25
N GLU A 318 18.58 22.70 0.60
CA GLU A 318 18.26 22.71 2.03
C GLU A 318 16.86 23.28 2.26
N PHE A 319 16.19 22.75 3.27
CA PHE A 319 14.91 23.20 3.77
C PHE A 319 15.06 23.52 5.25
N GLU A 320 14.52 24.66 5.66
CA GLU A 320 14.39 24.96 7.08
C GLU A 320 13.37 24.00 7.72
N ASP A 321 13.50 23.79 9.03
CA ASP A 321 12.66 22.82 9.75
C ASP A 321 11.15 23.10 9.63
N HIS A 322 10.78 24.38 9.44
CA HIS A 322 9.38 24.82 9.31
C HIS A 322 8.88 24.92 7.86
N ASP A 323 9.74 24.69 6.87
CA ASP A 323 9.35 24.71 5.46
C ASP A 323 8.43 23.53 5.13
N SER A 324 7.60 23.70 4.11
CA SER A 324 6.85 22.59 3.53
C SER A 324 7.65 21.92 2.41
N LEU A 325 7.86 20.61 2.51
CA LEU A 325 8.51 19.84 1.45
C LEU A 325 7.51 19.62 0.30
N PRO A 326 7.86 19.98 -0.95
CA PRO A 326 6.98 19.74 -2.10
C PRO A 326 6.72 18.24 -2.33
N ILE A 327 5.56 17.89 -2.84
CA ILE A 327 5.33 16.59 -3.49
C ILE A 327 5.75 16.61 -4.96
N GLY A 328 6.16 17.77 -5.44
CA GLY A 328 6.98 17.99 -6.63
C GLY A 328 6.22 18.10 -7.94
N LYS A 329 6.54 17.23 -8.91
CA LYS A 329 5.97 17.23 -10.26
C LYS A 329 5.43 15.86 -10.63
N ALA A 330 4.52 15.80 -11.61
CA ALA A 330 3.98 14.55 -12.11
C ALA A 330 5.07 13.60 -12.62
N CYS A 331 4.86 12.30 -12.39
CA CYS A 331 5.65 11.23 -12.98
C CYS A 331 5.43 11.15 -14.50
N GLU A 332 6.34 10.48 -15.22
CA GLU A 332 6.11 10.19 -16.66
C GLU A 332 4.81 9.39 -16.83
N ASN A 333 4.12 9.62 -17.94
CA ASN A 333 2.81 9.05 -18.27
C ASN A 333 1.67 9.40 -17.28
N MET A 334 1.92 10.34 -16.37
CA MET A 334 0.95 10.90 -15.45
C MET A 334 0.76 12.39 -15.71
N ARG A 335 -0.44 12.88 -15.44
CA ARG A 335 -0.76 14.30 -15.43
C ARG A 335 -1.56 14.61 -14.18
N ILE A 336 -1.13 15.62 -13.44
CA ILE A 336 -1.81 16.09 -12.25
C ILE A 336 -2.57 17.37 -12.58
N LEU A 337 -3.83 17.40 -12.16
CA LEU A 337 -4.70 18.56 -12.25
C LEU A 337 -5.05 18.99 -10.83
N ILE A 338 -5.00 20.29 -10.58
CA ILE A 338 -5.56 20.87 -9.35
C ILE A 338 -6.87 21.51 -9.74
N LEU A 339 -8.00 20.93 -9.29
CA LEU A 339 -9.34 21.37 -9.66
C LEU A 339 -9.98 22.15 -8.52
N ASN A 340 -10.43 23.37 -8.82
CA ASN A 340 -11.24 24.15 -7.87
C ASN A 340 -12.67 23.63 -7.78
N ASP A 341 -13.51 24.23 -6.93
CA ASP A 341 -14.89 23.80 -6.70
C ASP A 341 -15.77 23.90 -7.95
N ASP A 342 -15.40 24.73 -8.93
CA ASP A 342 -16.07 24.83 -10.25
C ASP A 342 -15.61 23.76 -11.24
N ASN A 343 -14.74 22.81 -10.85
CA ASN A 343 -14.08 21.83 -11.70
C ASN A 343 -13.23 22.46 -12.83
N LYS A 344 -12.64 23.62 -12.58
CA LYS A 344 -11.68 24.28 -13.45
C LYS A 344 -10.26 24.08 -12.91
N GLN A 345 -9.27 24.15 -13.82
CA GLN A 345 -7.86 24.13 -13.41
C GLN A 345 -7.57 25.37 -12.53
N ALA A 346 -7.07 25.14 -11.35
CA ALA A 346 -6.61 26.18 -10.42
C ALA A 346 -5.38 26.91 -10.95
N GLY A 347 -5.28 28.19 -10.68
CA GLY A 347 -4.10 28.99 -10.96
C GLY A 347 -2.94 28.73 -10.01
N VAL A 348 -1.77 29.34 -10.26
CA VAL A 348 -0.61 29.28 -9.35
C VAL A 348 -1.02 29.88 -8.00
N GLY A 349 -0.72 29.18 -6.91
CA GLY A 349 -1.09 29.56 -5.53
C GLY A 349 -2.56 29.29 -5.15
N GLU A 350 -3.43 28.98 -6.11
CA GLU A 350 -4.83 28.64 -5.85
C GLU A 350 -4.96 27.19 -5.41
N LYS A 351 -5.62 26.97 -4.26
CA LYS A 351 -5.89 25.63 -3.73
C LYS A 351 -7.04 24.94 -4.47
N GLY A 352 -6.91 23.66 -4.69
CA GLY A 352 -7.96 22.82 -5.26
C GLY A 352 -7.71 21.35 -4.94
N GLU A 353 -8.62 20.49 -5.38
CA GLU A 353 -8.48 19.05 -5.24
C GLU A 353 -7.47 18.51 -6.24
N LEU A 354 -6.50 17.74 -5.76
CA LEU A 354 -5.54 17.04 -6.59
C LEU A 354 -6.24 15.88 -7.32
N CYS A 355 -6.14 15.89 -8.63
CA CYS A 355 -6.72 14.87 -9.49
C CYS A 355 -5.65 14.32 -10.42
N VAL A 356 -5.74 13.04 -10.75
CA VAL A 356 -4.71 12.34 -11.54
C VAL A 356 -5.29 11.71 -12.79
N VAL A 357 -4.58 11.87 -13.90
CA VAL A 357 -4.84 11.23 -15.20
C VAL A 357 -3.58 10.52 -15.63
N GLY A 358 -3.69 9.34 -16.21
CA GLY A 358 -2.54 8.62 -16.78
C GLY A 358 -2.66 7.11 -16.70
N SER A 359 -1.59 6.43 -17.10
CA SER A 359 -1.51 4.97 -17.18
C SER A 359 -1.58 4.27 -15.82
N GLY A 360 -1.16 4.95 -14.74
CA GLY A 360 -1.22 4.43 -13.36
C GLY A 360 -2.60 4.53 -12.72
N VAL A 361 -3.58 5.22 -13.33
CA VAL A 361 -4.94 5.27 -12.79
C VAL A 361 -5.54 3.86 -12.79
N ALA A 362 -5.97 3.40 -11.61
CA ALA A 362 -6.55 2.07 -11.42
C ALA A 362 -7.83 1.86 -12.24
N LEU A 363 -8.19 0.60 -12.42
CA LEU A 363 -9.41 0.19 -13.14
C LEU A 363 -10.69 0.50 -12.35
N GLY A 364 -10.55 0.83 -11.06
CA GLY A 364 -11.62 1.11 -10.12
C GLY A 364 -11.55 0.20 -8.90
N TYR A 365 -12.67 0.09 -8.18
CA TYR A 365 -12.81 -0.80 -7.03
C TYR A 365 -13.53 -2.08 -7.44
N TRP A 366 -12.92 -3.23 -7.13
CA TRP A 366 -13.47 -4.55 -7.46
C TRP A 366 -14.89 -4.74 -6.90
N ASN A 367 -15.81 -5.16 -7.76
CA ASN A 367 -17.23 -5.35 -7.43
C ASN A 367 -17.90 -4.17 -6.70
N ASN A 368 -17.43 -2.93 -6.94
CA ASN A 368 -17.98 -1.75 -6.31
C ASN A 368 -18.14 -0.59 -7.31
N PRO A 369 -19.08 -0.68 -8.25
CA PRO A 369 -19.29 0.34 -9.28
C PRO A 369 -19.74 1.69 -8.71
N GLU A 370 -20.48 1.69 -7.60
CA GLU A 370 -20.94 2.92 -6.97
C GLU A 370 -19.78 3.78 -6.47
N GLN A 371 -18.85 3.18 -5.71
CA GLN A 371 -17.65 3.89 -5.22
C GLN A 371 -16.69 4.20 -6.36
N THR A 372 -16.58 3.32 -7.35
CA THR A 372 -15.78 3.56 -8.56
C THR A 372 -16.25 4.84 -9.26
N ASN A 373 -17.54 4.96 -9.55
CA ASN A 373 -18.09 6.12 -10.24
C ASN A 373 -18.02 7.44 -9.43
N LYS A 374 -17.88 7.36 -8.11
CA LYS A 374 -17.65 8.55 -7.26
C LYS A 374 -16.21 9.07 -7.33
N ALA A 375 -15.25 8.16 -7.37
CA ALA A 375 -13.83 8.50 -7.31
C ALA A 375 -13.16 8.62 -8.68
N PHE A 376 -13.61 7.81 -9.64
CA PHE A 376 -13.10 7.77 -11.01
C PHE A 376 -14.17 8.31 -11.95
N MET A 377 -13.84 9.33 -12.71
CA MET A 377 -14.79 10.01 -13.57
C MET A 377 -14.16 10.51 -14.87
N GLN A 378 -15.01 10.96 -15.77
CA GLN A 378 -14.56 11.71 -16.94
C GLN A 378 -13.86 13.00 -16.51
N ASN A 379 -12.66 13.27 -17.04
CA ASN A 379 -11.98 14.54 -16.81
C ASN A 379 -12.88 15.71 -17.22
N PRO A 380 -13.29 16.59 -16.27
CA PRO A 380 -14.25 17.66 -16.54
C PRO A 380 -13.73 18.75 -17.51
N ILE A 381 -12.39 18.85 -17.62
CA ILE A 381 -11.74 19.81 -18.52
C ILE A 381 -11.68 19.26 -19.96
N ASN A 382 -11.50 17.94 -20.11
CA ASN A 382 -11.41 17.31 -21.43
C ASN A 382 -12.80 16.92 -21.97
N LYS A 383 -13.26 17.68 -22.98
CA LYS A 383 -14.56 17.45 -23.64
C LYS A 383 -14.42 16.78 -25.02
N LYS A 384 -13.20 16.41 -25.43
CA LYS A 384 -12.94 15.95 -26.80
C LYS A 384 -12.94 14.42 -26.93
N TYR A 385 -12.54 13.72 -25.87
CA TYR A 385 -12.48 12.25 -25.80
C TYR A 385 -12.61 11.78 -24.35
N ASN A 386 -12.93 10.50 -24.17
CA ASN A 386 -13.05 9.91 -22.83
C ASN A 386 -11.66 9.81 -22.19
N GLU A 387 -11.48 10.46 -21.07
CA GLU A 387 -10.25 10.48 -20.30
C GLU A 387 -10.58 10.27 -18.83
N TRP A 388 -10.20 9.09 -18.31
CA TRP A 388 -10.39 8.76 -16.90
C TRP A 388 -9.53 9.64 -16.01
N LEU A 389 -10.15 10.16 -14.97
CA LEU A 389 -9.52 10.96 -13.94
C LEU A 389 -9.87 10.36 -12.57
N TYR A 390 -8.87 10.21 -11.71
CA TYR A 390 -9.08 9.86 -10.31
C TYR A 390 -9.03 11.11 -9.43
N ARG A 391 -10.03 11.26 -8.55
CA ARG A 391 -10.11 12.32 -7.54
C ARG A 391 -9.54 11.80 -6.23
N THR A 392 -8.43 12.38 -5.76
CA THR A 392 -7.72 11.86 -4.58
C THR A 392 -8.38 12.24 -3.25
N GLY A 393 -9.17 13.29 -3.22
CA GLY A 393 -9.65 13.91 -1.99
C GLY A 393 -8.59 14.74 -1.25
N ASP A 394 -7.39 14.84 -1.80
CA ASP A 394 -6.29 15.66 -1.26
C ASP A 394 -6.36 17.07 -1.82
N ILE A 395 -6.06 18.07 -0.99
CA ILE A 395 -5.97 19.48 -1.37
C ILE A 395 -4.52 19.85 -1.62
N ALA A 396 -4.28 20.51 -2.73
CA ALA A 396 -2.95 20.96 -3.14
C ALA A 396 -3.01 22.29 -3.88
N TYR A 397 -1.85 22.89 -4.12
CA TYR A 397 -1.65 24.03 -5.02
C TYR A 397 -0.32 23.90 -5.76
N ILE A 398 -0.14 24.68 -6.83
CA ILE A 398 1.13 24.78 -7.56
C ILE A 398 1.84 26.05 -7.07
N ASP A 399 3.09 25.94 -6.60
CA ASP A 399 3.88 27.09 -6.18
C ASP A 399 4.46 27.88 -7.37
N ASP A 400 5.11 29.03 -7.10
CA ASP A 400 5.70 29.90 -8.12
C ASP A 400 6.82 29.23 -8.93
N ARG A 401 7.38 28.12 -8.44
CA ARG A 401 8.41 27.33 -9.11
C ARG A 401 7.83 26.19 -9.95
N GLY A 402 6.49 26.02 -9.92
CA GLY A 402 5.77 24.97 -10.63
C GLY A 402 5.72 23.63 -9.89
N PHE A 403 6.09 23.58 -8.60
CA PHE A 403 5.98 22.38 -7.79
C PHE A 403 4.62 22.29 -7.09
N ILE A 404 4.14 21.06 -6.97
CA ILE A 404 2.90 20.76 -6.27
C ILE A 404 3.17 20.73 -4.76
N MET A 405 2.37 21.51 -4.01
CA MET A 405 2.41 21.61 -2.57
C MET A 405 1.17 20.97 -1.97
N TYR A 406 1.37 19.99 -1.08
CA TYR A 406 0.29 19.31 -0.38
C TYR A 406 -0.25 20.16 0.77
N CYS A 407 -1.59 20.20 0.93
CA CYS A 407 -2.26 21.03 1.94
C CYS A 407 -3.17 20.23 2.90
N GLY A 408 -3.18 18.91 2.82
CA GLY A 408 -4.04 18.06 3.63
C GLY A 408 -5.20 17.46 2.85
N ARG A 409 -6.19 16.92 3.56
CA ARG A 409 -7.34 16.23 2.97
C ARG A 409 -8.64 17.02 3.08
N LYS A 410 -9.52 16.76 2.12
CA LYS A 410 -10.91 17.27 2.11
C LYS A 410 -11.82 16.50 3.06
N ASP A 411 -11.50 15.25 3.37
CA ASP A 411 -12.27 14.31 4.18
C ASP A 411 -11.60 13.97 5.52
N HIS A 412 -12.17 13.03 6.27
CA HIS A 412 -11.66 12.57 7.57
C HIS A 412 -10.70 11.37 7.48
N GLN A 413 -10.24 11.04 6.30
CA GLN A 413 -9.23 10.01 6.13
C GLN A 413 -7.88 10.48 6.66
N ILE A 414 -7.17 9.60 7.34
CA ILE A 414 -5.85 9.87 7.92
C ILE A 414 -4.84 8.84 7.46
N LYS A 415 -3.56 9.16 7.66
CA LYS A 415 -2.47 8.19 7.52
C LYS A 415 -1.76 8.07 8.86
N ILE A 416 -1.56 6.84 9.35
CA ILE A 416 -0.86 6.54 10.60
C ILE A 416 0.18 5.47 10.30
N LYS A 417 1.46 5.78 10.51
CA LYS A 417 2.58 4.85 10.27
C LYS A 417 2.52 4.23 8.87
N GLY A 418 2.22 5.05 7.87
CA GLY A 418 2.05 4.65 6.48
C GLY A 418 0.72 3.96 6.14
N ASN A 419 -0.09 3.64 7.13
CA ASN A 419 -1.38 2.99 6.91
C ASN A 419 -2.47 4.01 6.62
N ARG A 420 -3.23 3.78 5.56
CA ARG A 420 -4.45 4.53 5.26
C ARG A 420 -5.56 4.09 6.20
N VAL A 421 -6.13 5.01 6.97
CA VAL A 421 -7.16 4.74 7.97
C VAL A 421 -8.38 5.61 7.72
N GLU A 422 -9.52 4.98 7.53
CA GLU A 422 -10.83 5.62 7.53
C GLU A 422 -11.38 5.57 8.96
N LEU A 423 -11.56 6.74 9.58
CA LEU A 423 -12.10 6.80 10.94
C LEU A 423 -13.50 6.18 11.03
N GLY A 424 -14.29 6.26 9.96
CA GLY A 424 -15.60 5.61 9.87
C GLY A 424 -15.56 4.08 9.93
N GLU A 425 -14.46 3.43 9.54
CA GLU A 425 -14.30 1.98 9.69
C GLU A 425 -14.16 1.59 11.16
N ILE A 426 -13.43 2.41 11.94
CA ILE A 426 -13.30 2.24 13.40
C ILE A 426 -14.66 2.43 14.07
N GLU A 427 -15.40 3.47 13.66
CA GLU A 427 -16.75 3.78 14.18
C GLU A 427 -17.70 2.62 13.92
N THR A 428 -17.73 2.10 12.69
CA THR A 428 -18.57 0.96 12.32
C THR A 428 -18.24 -0.28 13.16
N ALA A 429 -16.95 -0.56 13.39
CA ALA A 429 -16.52 -1.67 14.22
C ALA A 429 -16.91 -1.47 15.70
N ALA A 430 -16.80 -0.24 16.21
CA ALA A 430 -17.14 0.08 17.60
C ALA A 430 -18.65 -0.01 17.88
N MET A 431 -19.50 0.28 16.88
CA MET A 431 -20.96 0.10 16.99
C MET A 431 -21.39 -1.37 17.14
N CYS A 432 -20.50 -2.33 16.88
CA CYS A 432 -20.77 -3.75 17.12
C CYS A 432 -20.53 -4.18 18.58
N ILE A 433 -20.05 -3.27 19.44
CA ILE A 433 -19.79 -3.55 20.85
C ILE A 433 -21.09 -3.36 21.65
N GLU A 434 -21.38 -4.27 22.57
CA GLU A 434 -22.57 -4.23 23.42
C GLU A 434 -22.60 -2.92 24.24
N ASP A 435 -23.79 -2.37 24.47
CA ASP A 435 -24.06 -1.12 25.22
C ASP A 435 -23.47 0.17 24.60
N VAL A 436 -22.95 0.13 23.40
CA VAL A 436 -22.57 1.32 22.62
C VAL A 436 -23.77 1.89 21.91
N GLN A 437 -24.16 3.14 22.24
CA GLN A 437 -25.29 3.85 21.62
C GLN A 437 -24.85 4.62 20.40
N ASN A 438 -23.69 5.28 20.49
CA ASN A 438 -23.13 6.08 19.40
C ASN A 438 -21.61 6.18 19.55
N VAL A 439 -20.90 6.52 18.48
CA VAL A 439 -19.42 6.61 18.49
C VAL A 439 -18.93 7.71 17.57
N CYS A 440 -17.73 8.22 17.91
CA CYS A 440 -16.99 9.12 17.04
C CYS A 440 -15.48 8.88 17.20
N ALA A 441 -14.78 8.58 16.13
CA ALA A 441 -13.34 8.50 16.11
C ALA A 441 -12.75 9.84 15.65
N ILE A 442 -11.80 10.38 16.40
CA ILE A 442 -11.10 11.63 16.10
C ILE A 442 -9.60 11.34 16.02
N PHE A 443 -8.93 11.95 15.06
CA PHE A 443 -7.48 11.96 15.02
C PHE A 443 -6.94 13.20 15.74
N ASP A 444 -6.18 12.96 16.78
CA ASP A 444 -5.43 13.97 17.54
C ASP A 444 -4.08 14.19 16.84
N GLU A 445 -4.01 15.21 16.00
CA GLU A 445 -2.83 15.54 15.18
C GLU A 445 -1.62 15.92 16.05
N ALA A 446 -1.85 16.54 17.22
CA ALA A 446 -0.76 16.97 18.10
C ALA A 446 -0.02 15.81 18.76
N ASN A 447 -0.72 14.71 19.01
CA ASN A 447 -0.19 13.51 19.65
C ASN A 447 -0.15 12.30 18.70
N GLU A 448 -0.44 12.47 17.42
CA GLU A 448 -0.47 11.44 16.36
C GLU A 448 -1.21 10.17 16.77
N ARG A 449 -2.43 10.31 17.30
CA ARG A 449 -3.20 9.21 17.87
C ARG A 449 -4.68 9.26 17.50
N ILE A 450 -5.30 8.08 17.46
CA ILE A 450 -6.76 7.94 17.35
C ILE A 450 -7.35 7.97 18.77
N VAL A 451 -8.36 8.82 18.96
CA VAL A 451 -9.20 8.88 20.15
C VAL A 451 -10.61 8.44 19.76
N LEU A 452 -11.13 7.43 20.45
CA LEU A 452 -12.50 6.95 20.25
C LEU A 452 -13.39 7.48 21.36
N PHE A 453 -14.41 8.23 20.98
CA PHE A 453 -15.49 8.68 21.85
C PHE A 453 -16.65 7.71 21.73
N ILE A 454 -17.13 7.20 22.88
CA ILE A 454 -18.28 6.28 22.96
C ILE A 454 -19.40 6.95 23.77
N GLU A 455 -20.61 6.88 23.23
CA GLU A 455 -21.84 7.25 23.94
C GLU A 455 -22.42 6.00 24.62
N SER A 456 -22.55 6.04 25.96
CA SER A 456 -23.12 4.96 26.75
C SER A 456 -23.57 5.44 28.14
N GLU A 457 -24.66 4.86 28.64
CA GLU A 457 -25.12 5.08 30.02
C GLU A 457 -24.18 4.42 31.06
N SER A 458 -23.39 3.43 30.67
CA SER A 458 -22.54 2.59 31.52
C SER A 458 -21.06 2.99 31.42
N GLU A 459 -20.69 4.23 31.75
CA GLU A 459 -19.32 4.74 31.62
C GLU A 459 -18.25 3.83 32.27
N SER A 460 -18.54 3.18 33.40
CA SER A 460 -17.58 2.36 34.15
C SER A 460 -17.24 1.03 33.51
N GLU A 461 -18.00 0.56 32.53
CA GLU A 461 -17.85 -0.76 31.92
C GLU A 461 -16.84 -0.75 30.76
N PHE A 462 -16.62 0.41 30.12
CA PHE A 462 -15.73 0.55 29.00
C PHE A 462 -14.27 0.80 29.42
N LYS A 463 -13.46 -0.27 29.35
CA LYS A 463 -12.00 -0.14 29.49
C LYS A 463 -11.35 -0.27 28.12
N ARG A 464 -10.46 0.66 27.76
CA ARG A 464 -9.76 0.66 26.45
C ARG A 464 -9.26 -0.72 26.03
N ARG A 465 -8.68 -1.50 26.97
CA ARG A 465 -8.18 -2.85 26.69
C ARG A 465 -9.28 -3.81 26.22
N LEU A 466 -10.47 -3.72 26.80
CA LEU A 466 -11.61 -4.57 26.42
C LEU A 466 -12.18 -4.12 25.10
N VAL A 467 -12.39 -2.83 24.91
CA VAL A 467 -12.84 -2.23 23.63
C VAL A 467 -11.88 -2.61 22.50
N ASN A 468 -10.57 -2.44 22.69
CA ASN A 468 -9.58 -2.81 21.69
C ASN A 468 -9.59 -4.32 21.38
N LYS A 469 -9.87 -5.18 22.36
CA LYS A 469 -10.00 -6.63 22.13
C LYS A 469 -11.22 -6.94 21.24
N GLU A 470 -12.33 -6.25 21.43
CA GLU A 470 -13.51 -6.40 20.57
C GLU A 470 -13.26 -5.85 19.17
N LEU A 471 -12.66 -4.66 19.06
CA LEU A 471 -12.31 -4.05 17.78
C LEU A 471 -11.38 -4.92 16.94
N LEU A 472 -10.44 -5.65 17.55
CA LEU A 472 -9.52 -6.57 16.85
C LEU A 472 -10.22 -7.72 16.10
N LYS A 473 -11.49 -7.95 16.36
CA LYS A 473 -12.28 -8.91 15.58
C LYS A 473 -12.62 -8.38 14.17
N TYR A 474 -12.66 -7.06 14.01
CA TYR A 474 -13.18 -6.36 12.81
C TYR A 474 -12.11 -5.57 12.06
N ILE A 475 -11.20 -4.90 12.79
CA ILE A 475 -10.21 -3.98 12.21
C ILE A 475 -8.78 -4.38 12.56
N PRO A 476 -7.80 -4.05 11.68
CA PRO A 476 -6.38 -4.30 11.92
C PRO A 476 -5.85 -3.56 13.14
N LYS A 477 -4.78 -4.08 13.74
CA LYS A 477 -4.15 -3.54 14.95
C LYS A 477 -3.73 -2.08 14.83
N TYR A 478 -3.28 -1.64 13.65
CA TYR A 478 -2.85 -0.25 13.43
C TYR A 478 -3.99 0.78 13.48
N MET A 479 -5.26 0.33 13.39
CA MET A 479 -6.45 1.17 13.49
C MET A 479 -6.96 1.32 14.93
N LEU A 480 -6.39 0.61 15.90
CA LEU A 480 -6.89 0.63 17.27
C LEU A 480 -6.71 2.01 17.92
N PRO A 481 -7.73 2.52 18.61
CA PRO A 481 -7.62 3.77 19.36
C PRO A 481 -6.63 3.63 20.52
N SER A 482 -5.77 4.63 20.65
CA SER A 482 -4.83 4.72 21.77
C SER A 482 -5.42 5.40 22.99
N GLN A 483 -6.54 6.12 22.81
CA GLN A 483 -7.32 6.72 23.88
C GLN A 483 -8.81 6.41 23.68
N LEU A 484 -9.52 6.26 24.81
CA LEU A 484 -10.95 6.04 24.87
C LEU A 484 -11.58 7.08 25.82
N GLU A 485 -12.60 7.75 25.34
CA GLU A 485 -13.44 8.67 26.11
C GLU A 485 -14.88 8.17 26.09
N VAL A 486 -15.49 7.98 27.27
CA VAL A 486 -16.87 7.53 27.39
C VAL A 486 -17.70 8.67 27.93
N MET A 487 -18.83 8.94 27.31
CA MET A 487 -19.73 10.04 27.65
C MET A 487 -21.17 9.55 27.62
N LYS A 488 -22.02 10.14 28.46
CA LYS A 488 -23.47 9.84 28.42
C LYS A 488 -24.15 10.35 27.17
N ASN A 489 -23.71 11.51 26.66
CA ASN A 489 -24.20 12.11 25.44
C ASN A 489 -23.02 12.70 24.67
N LEU A 490 -22.87 12.35 23.44
CA LEU A 490 -21.95 13.02 22.52
C LEU A 490 -22.51 14.39 22.12
N PRO A 491 -21.67 15.41 21.91
CA PRO A 491 -22.13 16.71 21.42
C PRO A 491 -22.67 16.56 19.99
N HIS A 492 -23.81 17.22 19.73
CA HIS A 492 -24.45 17.25 18.43
C HIS A 492 -24.52 18.68 17.86
N THR A 493 -24.48 18.77 16.55
CA THR A 493 -24.71 20.02 15.82
C THR A 493 -26.22 20.39 15.82
N ALA A 494 -26.54 21.58 15.37
CA ALA A 494 -27.94 22.01 15.22
C ALA A 494 -28.82 21.12 14.30
N ASN A 495 -28.16 20.29 13.46
CA ASN A 495 -28.81 19.34 12.56
C ASN A 495 -28.75 17.89 13.07
N ASP A 496 -28.58 17.72 14.36
CA ASP A 496 -28.56 16.42 15.06
C ASP A 496 -27.48 15.42 14.57
N LYS A 497 -26.35 15.95 14.09
CA LYS A 497 -25.16 15.17 13.76
C LYS A 497 -24.11 15.32 14.85
N ILE A 498 -23.31 14.30 15.13
CA ILE A 498 -22.21 14.38 16.09
C ILE A 498 -21.27 15.54 15.71
N ASP A 499 -21.02 16.42 16.68
CA ASP A 499 -20.16 17.60 16.52
C ASP A 499 -18.70 17.24 16.71
N ARG A 500 -18.06 16.75 15.65
CA ARG A 500 -16.63 16.41 15.62
C ARG A 500 -15.73 17.58 15.95
N VAL A 501 -16.13 18.81 15.64
CA VAL A 501 -15.34 20.02 15.91
C VAL A 501 -15.25 20.26 17.42
N THR A 502 -16.37 20.11 18.10
CA THR A 502 -16.43 20.23 19.57
C THR A 502 -15.61 19.10 20.23
N LEU A 503 -15.75 17.84 19.78
CA LEU A 503 -14.94 16.73 20.29
C LEU A 503 -13.43 16.95 20.06
N LYS A 504 -13.03 17.46 18.89
CA LYS A 504 -11.61 17.78 18.62
C LYS A 504 -11.07 18.86 19.55
N LYS A 505 -11.88 19.88 19.89
CA LYS A 505 -11.49 20.95 20.84
C LYS A 505 -11.30 20.42 22.26
N MET A 506 -12.05 19.38 22.67
CA MET A 506 -11.89 18.76 23.99
C MET A 506 -10.53 18.05 24.15
N LEU A 507 -9.89 17.63 23.05
CA LEU A 507 -8.57 17.02 23.08
C LEU A 507 -7.42 18.04 23.24
N THR A 508 -7.68 19.32 23.00
CA THR A 508 -6.69 20.39 23.04
C THR A 508 -6.73 21.22 24.34
N GLN A 509 -7.66 20.88 25.24
CA GLN A 509 -7.78 21.43 26.60
C GLN A 509 -7.12 20.50 27.62
#